data_99bdc847c8c14496a5eaf05c2682ff2c
#
_entry.id   99bdc847c8c14496a5eaf05c2682ff2c
#
_cell.length_a   1.000
_cell.length_b   1.000
_cell.length_c   1.000
_cell.angle_alpha   90.00
_cell.angle_beta   90.00
_cell.angle_gamma   90.00
#
_symmetry.space_group_name_H-M   'P 1'
#
loop_
_entity.id
_entity.type
_entity.pdbx_description
1 polymer ?
#
loop_
_entity_poly.entity_id
_entity_poly.type
_entity_poly.pdbx_seq_one_letter_code
_entity_poly.pdbx_strand_id
1 'polypeptide(L)'
;MPLVNPDIMVWARKTAGLTIEEAATKIQLERHKLEKIERGEDIPTPSMLRRMAEKYRRPPVTFYLEDIPRKSNYGTDFRGRAKEYTPKEEAHVSALLRYAQSSQQLIRATLELEEEAIILPFVGFLRQKWNLPKEAGSVKQRLLDMSTSQYKESVSDALGGLDLVLGDECTRDIYHAQPNKAKSFKLLRASCERSGIFVILKNDLGSYHTKMSSNLFRAFVVADEIAPLMVINSGDSEAAKSFSLLHEIVHLLLEQTGISDLELSNPIEKFCNQVAGQWLLPSESLKAVWTGDQSRLPELAGMISQLCEQWNLSHMMVATRLHQEGLILQEVYSQLMEVYKFEWERSRQHNQKKSTGKQDGGPGYFTTQRSRLGEGMLHFADRMIQSGGLTVSKAAIILGVKPWNVSKLLNPK
;
A
#
# COMPACT_ATOMS: atom_id res chain seq x y z
N MET A 1 30.22 22.12 18.11
CA MET A 1 28.96 21.48 17.72
C MET A 1 29.00 21.31 16.21
N PRO A 2 28.63 20.17 15.64
CA PRO A 2 28.54 20.05 14.19
C PRO A 2 27.59 21.14 13.65
N LEU A 3 27.98 21.79 12.57
CA LEU A 3 27.18 22.84 11.95
C LEU A 3 25.94 22.19 11.28
N VAL A 4 24.78 22.76 11.52
CA VAL A 4 23.56 22.39 10.81
C VAL A 4 23.66 22.93 9.39
N ASN A 5 23.34 22.09 8.40
CA ASN A 5 23.44 22.45 6.99
C ASN A 5 22.14 23.15 6.51
N PRO A 6 22.19 24.44 6.10
CA PRO A 6 21.03 25.19 5.65
C PRO A 6 20.37 24.59 4.41
N ASP A 7 21.15 24.06 3.46
CA ASP A 7 20.62 23.45 2.24
C ASP A 7 19.79 22.20 2.54
N ILE A 8 20.22 21.43 3.54
CA ILE A 8 19.45 20.27 4.04
C ILE A 8 18.15 20.72 4.69
N MET A 9 18.12 21.84 5.39
CA MET A 9 16.88 22.37 5.99
C MET A 9 15.87 22.79 4.92
N VAL A 10 16.31 23.53 3.90
CA VAL A 10 15.50 23.90 2.73
C VAL A 10 14.98 22.66 2.01
N TRP A 11 15.88 21.69 1.75
CA TRP A 11 15.50 20.41 1.13
C TRP A 11 14.46 19.63 1.96
N ALA A 12 14.67 19.54 3.28
CA ALA A 12 13.77 18.84 4.18
C ALA A 12 12.37 19.48 4.21
N ARG A 13 12.30 20.82 4.25
CA ARG A 13 11.04 21.56 4.18
C ARG A 13 10.33 21.34 2.84
N LYS A 14 11.04 21.55 1.72
CA LYS A 14 10.48 21.38 0.37
C LYS A 14 9.96 19.95 0.16
N THR A 15 10.74 18.95 0.59
CA THR A 15 10.33 17.53 0.48
C THR A 15 9.26 17.10 1.49
N ALA A 16 8.96 17.95 2.49
CA ALA A 16 7.78 17.82 3.34
C ALA A 16 6.53 18.48 2.73
N GLY A 17 6.63 19.09 1.53
CA GLY A 17 5.54 19.76 0.82
C GLY A 17 5.08 21.03 1.51
N LEU A 18 5.97 21.73 2.24
CA LEU A 18 5.64 22.93 3.00
C LEU A 18 6.22 24.18 2.34
N THR A 19 5.38 25.21 2.19
CA THR A 19 5.88 26.58 1.94
C THR A 19 6.61 27.09 3.17
N ILE A 20 7.32 28.22 3.05
CA ILE A 20 8.04 28.78 4.20
C ILE A 20 7.07 29.28 5.27
N GLU A 21 5.93 29.82 4.86
CA GLU A 21 4.85 30.29 5.73
C GLU A 21 4.21 29.14 6.52
N GLU A 22 3.86 28.07 5.82
CA GLU A 22 3.28 26.87 6.43
C GLU A 22 4.25 26.22 7.41
N ALA A 23 5.52 26.16 7.05
CA ALA A 23 6.57 25.62 7.91
C ALA A 23 6.74 26.47 9.16
N ALA A 24 6.89 27.80 9.03
CA ALA A 24 7.02 28.73 10.13
C ALA A 24 5.85 28.59 11.13
N THR A 25 4.62 28.55 10.63
CA THR A 25 3.43 28.34 11.45
C THR A 25 3.47 26.98 12.18
N LYS A 26 3.81 25.90 11.50
CA LYS A 26 3.85 24.54 12.08
C LYS A 26 4.94 24.35 13.13
N ILE A 27 6.10 24.99 12.96
CA ILE A 27 7.21 24.92 13.92
C ILE A 27 7.13 26.03 14.99
N GLN A 28 6.09 26.87 14.93
CA GLN A 28 5.87 28.00 15.86
C GLN A 28 7.09 28.95 15.87
N LEU A 29 7.45 29.43 14.69
CA LEU A 29 8.55 30.33 14.46
C LEU A 29 8.06 31.47 13.55
N GLU A 30 8.63 32.68 13.72
CA GLU A 30 8.37 33.78 12.79
C GLU A 30 9.00 33.48 11.42
N ARG A 31 8.30 33.85 10.34
CA ARG A 31 8.73 33.59 8.97
C ARG A 31 10.16 34.11 8.71
N HIS A 32 10.43 35.38 9.07
CA HIS A 32 11.72 35.97 8.82
C HIS A 32 12.87 35.25 9.55
N LYS A 33 12.61 34.70 10.73
CA LYS A 33 13.59 33.92 11.49
C LYS A 33 13.88 32.58 10.82
N LEU A 34 12.86 31.89 10.28
CA LEU A 34 13.06 30.69 9.51
C LEU A 34 13.85 30.97 8.22
N GLU A 35 13.55 32.07 7.53
CA GLU A 35 14.31 32.51 6.34
C GLU A 35 15.80 32.76 6.64
N LYS A 36 16.13 33.39 7.76
CA LYS A 36 17.51 33.57 8.20
C LYS A 36 18.21 32.23 8.46
N ILE A 37 17.53 31.30 9.13
CA ILE A 37 18.07 29.96 9.40
C ILE A 37 18.34 29.23 8.08
N GLU A 38 17.42 29.28 7.13
CA GLU A 38 17.56 28.62 5.82
C GLU A 38 18.61 29.28 4.90
N ARG A 39 19.00 30.53 5.18
CA ARG A 39 20.13 31.21 4.52
C ARG A 39 21.46 31.01 5.24
N GLY A 40 21.46 30.35 6.40
CA GLY A 40 22.64 30.17 7.22
C GLY A 40 23.07 31.43 8.01
N GLU A 41 22.19 32.45 8.08
CA GLU A 41 22.43 33.71 8.82
C GLU A 41 22.10 33.57 10.32
N ASP A 42 21.38 32.52 10.72
CA ASP A 42 21.03 32.20 12.10
C ASP A 42 21.13 30.70 12.35
N ILE A 43 21.41 30.30 13.59
CA ILE A 43 21.57 28.88 13.99
C ILE A 43 20.33 28.43 14.77
N PRO A 44 19.65 27.36 14.35
CA PRO A 44 18.50 26.86 15.08
C PRO A 44 18.88 26.28 16.44
N THR A 45 18.12 26.60 17.47
CA THR A 45 18.29 25.97 18.78
C THR A 45 17.93 24.45 18.70
N PRO A 46 18.43 23.62 19.62
CA PRO A 46 18.09 22.19 19.66
C PRO A 46 16.58 21.94 19.73
N SER A 47 15.82 22.80 20.40
CA SER A 47 14.36 22.69 20.47
C SER A 47 13.67 23.03 19.13
N MET A 48 14.17 24.03 18.41
CA MET A 48 13.71 24.35 17.05
C MET A 48 14.01 23.20 16.10
N LEU A 49 15.24 22.66 16.16
CA LEU A 49 15.64 21.54 15.30
C LEU A 49 14.79 20.29 15.53
N ARG A 50 14.42 19.97 16.79
CA ARG A 50 13.49 18.89 17.09
C ARG A 50 12.10 19.12 16.49
N ARG A 51 11.56 20.36 16.59
CA ARG A 51 10.28 20.70 15.96
C ARG A 51 10.35 20.61 14.44
N MET A 52 11.43 21.09 13.81
CA MET A 52 11.69 20.93 12.38
C MET A 52 11.73 19.44 11.99
N ALA A 53 12.50 18.63 12.72
CA ALA A 53 12.59 17.20 12.51
C ALA A 53 11.23 16.51 12.53
N GLU A 54 10.40 16.82 13.54
CA GLU A 54 9.04 16.28 13.66
C GLU A 54 8.14 16.75 12.50
N LYS A 55 8.11 18.04 12.18
CA LYS A 55 7.20 18.58 11.16
C LYS A 55 7.63 18.26 9.74
N TYR A 56 8.95 18.17 9.48
CA TYR A 56 9.50 17.77 8.19
C TYR A 56 9.62 16.23 8.04
N ARG A 57 9.31 15.49 9.10
CA ARG A 57 9.38 14.02 9.15
C ARG A 57 10.76 13.51 8.74
N ARG A 58 11.77 14.03 9.41
CA ARG A 58 13.17 13.64 9.26
C ARG A 58 13.79 13.39 10.63
N PRO A 59 14.69 12.39 10.75
CA PRO A 59 15.49 12.27 11.97
C PRO A 59 16.30 13.54 12.21
N PRO A 60 16.49 13.99 13.45
CA PRO A 60 17.30 15.20 13.74
C PRO A 60 18.72 15.13 13.15
N VAL A 61 19.32 13.95 13.09
CA VAL A 61 20.65 13.74 12.52
C VAL A 61 20.72 14.12 11.03
N THR A 62 19.61 14.08 10.31
CA THR A 62 19.54 14.45 8.89
C THR A 62 20.03 15.88 8.65
N PHE A 63 19.79 16.82 9.58
CA PHE A 63 20.17 18.22 9.42
C PHE A 63 21.67 18.51 9.55
N TYR A 64 22.44 17.49 9.92
CA TYR A 64 23.90 17.56 10.03
C TYR A 64 24.64 16.86 8.88
N LEU A 65 23.90 16.38 7.87
CA LEU A 65 24.49 15.78 6.66
C LEU A 65 25.21 16.88 5.85
N GLU A 66 26.32 16.51 5.24
CA GLU A 66 27.10 17.42 4.36
C GLU A 66 26.37 17.62 3.04
N ASP A 67 25.83 16.54 2.46
CA ASP A 67 25.16 16.57 1.18
C ASP A 67 23.66 16.24 1.29
N ILE A 68 22.89 16.78 0.35
CA ILE A 68 21.48 16.42 0.18
C ILE A 68 21.38 14.93 -0.15
N PRO A 69 20.65 14.12 0.66
CA PRO A 69 20.47 12.72 0.39
C PRO A 69 19.96 12.47 -1.03
N ARG A 70 20.64 11.61 -1.77
CA ARG A 70 20.18 11.21 -3.10
C ARG A 70 18.77 10.63 -2.98
N LYS A 71 17.89 10.97 -3.94
CA LYS A 71 16.58 10.32 -4.02
C LYS A 71 16.85 8.83 -4.19
N SER A 72 16.33 8.01 -3.29
CA SER A 72 16.34 6.56 -3.48
C SER A 72 15.60 6.25 -4.79
N ASN A 73 16.07 5.29 -5.58
CA ASN A 73 15.45 4.90 -6.85
C ASN A 73 14.00 4.43 -6.70
N TYR A 74 13.56 4.10 -5.48
CA TYR A 74 12.19 3.74 -5.14
C TYR A 74 11.16 4.89 -5.24
N GLY A 75 11.60 6.14 -5.46
CA GLY A 75 10.71 7.30 -5.67
C GLY A 75 10.54 7.71 -7.13
N THR A 76 11.14 6.99 -8.09
CA THR A 76 11.08 7.33 -9.52
C THR A 76 9.82 6.81 -10.20
N ASP A 77 9.17 5.78 -9.67
CA ASP A 77 7.93 5.21 -10.21
C ASP A 77 6.68 6.11 -10.06
N PHE A 78 6.79 7.18 -9.26
CA PHE A 78 5.71 8.18 -9.17
C PHE A 78 5.55 9.08 -10.41
N ARG A 79 6.51 9.08 -11.34
CA ARG A 79 6.57 10.06 -12.44
C ARG A 79 5.79 9.65 -13.68
N GLY A 80 5.32 8.41 -13.77
CA GLY A 80 4.54 7.89 -14.89
C GLY A 80 3.04 8.18 -14.82
N ARG A 81 2.54 8.90 -13.83
CA ARG A 81 1.11 9.07 -13.59
C ARG A 81 0.50 10.16 -14.46
N ALA A 82 -0.60 9.84 -15.13
CA ALA A 82 -1.45 10.77 -15.86
C ALA A 82 -2.10 11.87 -14.98
N LYS A 83 -1.88 11.85 -13.65
CA LYS A 83 -2.42 12.81 -12.70
C LYS A 83 -1.31 13.58 -12.03
N GLU A 84 -1.31 14.90 -12.20
CA GLU A 84 -0.42 15.80 -11.47
C GLU A 84 -0.75 15.78 -9.97
N TYR A 85 0.21 15.33 -9.16
CA TYR A 85 0.14 15.46 -7.71
C TYR A 85 0.42 16.89 -7.29
N THR A 86 -0.30 17.37 -6.30
CA THR A 86 0.16 18.56 -5.58
C THR A 86 1.46 18.24 -4.83
N PRO A 87 2.38 19.22 -4.64
CA PRO A 87 3.62 19.00 -3.87
C PRO A 87 3.38 18.40 -2.48
N LYS A 88 2.24 18.70 -1.88
CA LYS A 88 1.83 18.17 -0.57
C LYS A 88 1.44 16.69 -0.62
N GLU A 89 0.74 16.27 -1.66
CA GLU A 89 0.37 14.87 -1.88
C GLU A 89 1.62 14.02 -2.16
N GLU A 90 2.50 14.49 -3.02
CA GLU A 90 3.79 13.83 -3.29
C GLU A 90 4.62 13.65 -2.01
N ALA A 91 4.67 14.70 -1.17
CA ALA A 91 5.37 14.65 0.11
C ALA A 91 4.75 13.63 1.08
N HIS A 92 3.42 13.51 1.13
CA HIS A 92 2.75 12.53 1.98
C HIS A 92 3.03 11.09 1.55
N VAL A 93 2.92 10.79 0.25
CA VAL A 93 3.22 9.46 -0.29
C VAL A 93 4.70 9.12 -0.09
N SER A 94 5.62 10.06 -0.38
CA SER A 94 7.05 9.88 -0.13
C SER A 94 7.38 9.63 1.35
N ALA A 95 6.65 10.28 2.28
CA ALA A 95 6.82 10.03 3.71
C ALA A 95 6.32 8.65 4.13
N LEU A 96 5.21 8.18 3.54
CA LEU A 96 4.67 6.85 3.78
C LEU A 96 5.61 5.75 3.26
N LEU A 97 6.20 5.95 2.08
CA LEU A 97 7.21 5.03 1.54
C LEU A 97 8.44 4.93 2.44
N ARG A 98 8.98 6.08 2.89
CA ARG A 98 10.12 6.07 3.82
C ARG A 98 9.79 5.34 5.11
N TYR A 99 8.58 5.53 5.63
CA TYR A 99 8.11 4.80 6.81
C TYR A 99 8.12 3.29 6.55
N ALA A 100 7.53 2.84 5.44
CA ALA A 100 7.47 1.43 5.09
C ALA A 100 8.87 0.82 4.91
N GLN A 101 9.76 1.48 4.18
CA GLN A 101 11.15 1.04 3.98
C GLN A 101 11.93 0.96 5.30
N SER A 102 11.82 1.97 6.15
CA SER A 102 12.49 1.96 7.46
C SER A 102 11.95 0.86 8.37
N SER A 103 10.63 0.62 8.34
CA SER A 103 10.00 -0.46 9.09
C SER A 103 10.45 -1.82 8.59
N GLN A 104 10.44 -2.02 7.26
CA GLN A 104 10.89 -3.26 6.63
C GLN A 104 12.35 -3.56 6.96
N GLN A 105 13.25 -2.58 6.83
CA GLN A 105 14.67 -2.76 7.17
C GLN A 105 14.88 -3.10 8.65
N LEU A 106 14.14 -2.47 9.56
CA LEU A 106 14.20 -2.79 10.99
C LEU A 106 13.70 -4.21 11.28
N ILE A 107 12.61 -4.65 10.62
CA ILE A 107 12.08 -6.01 10.76
C ILE A 107 13.12 -7.01 10.25
N ARG A 108 13.65 -6.81 9.03
CA ARG A 108 14.69 -7.67 8.46
C ARG A 108 15.91 -7.78 9.36
N ALA A 109 16.48 -6.65 9.75
CA ALA A 109 17.65 -6.62 10.62
C ALA A 109 17.40 -7.28 11.98
N THR A 110 16.18 -7.21 12.52
CA THR A 110 15.82 -7.89 13.76
C THR A 110 15.76 -9.40 13.56
N LEU A 111 15.13 -9.88 12.47
CA LEU A 111 15.06 -11.31 12.15
C LEU A 111 16.46 -11.90 11.91
N GLU A 112 17.33 -11.17 11.20
CA GLU A 112 18.72 -11.58 10.96
C GLU A 112 19.54 -11.65 12.25
N LEU A 113 19.37 -10.68 13.15
CA LEU A 113 20.08 -10.61 14.42
C LEU A 113 19.67 -11.72 15.39
N GLU A 114 18.39 -12.08 15.40
CA GLU A 114 17.82 -13.13 16.24
C GLU A 114 17.90 -14.53 15.60
N GLU A 115 18.59 -14.67 14.45
CA GLU A 115 18.74 -15.92 13.70
C GLU A 115 17.39 -16.54 13.26
N GLU A 116 16.35 -15.71 13.11
CA GLU A 116 15.01 -16.12 12.67
C GLU A 116 14.73 -15.75 11.20
N ALA A 117 15.74 -15.27 10.47
CA ALA A 117 15.60 -14.91 9.06
C ALA A 117 15.39 -16.17 8.21
N ILE A 118 14.24 -16.23 7.53
CA ILE A 118 13.90 -17.30 6.59
C ILE A 118 13.70 -16.68 5.21
N ILE A 119 14.37 -17.24 4.20
CA ILE A 119 14.14 -16.84 2.79
C ILE A 119 12.79 -17.40 2.35
N LEU A 120 11.92 -16.51 1.92
CA LEU A 120 10.58 -16.85 1.46
C LEU A 120 10.62 -17.28 -0.03
N PRO A 121 10.31 -18.55 -0.34
CA PRO A 121 10.56 -19.12 -1.68
C PRO A 121 9.67 -18.53 -2.78
N PHE A 122 8.59 -17.87 -2.42
CA PHE A 122 7.69 -17.25 -3.39
C PHE A 122 8.18 -15.87 -3.86
N VAL A 123 9.09 -15.20 -3.12
CA VAL A 123 9.65 -13.92 -3.56
C VAL A 123 10.57 -14.16 -4.75
N GLY A 124 10.23 -13.56 -5.89
CA GLY A 124 10.95 -13.78 -7.14
C GLY A 124 10.66 -15.13 -7.83
N PHE A 125 9.64 -15.87 -7.40
CA PHE A 125 9.25 -17.15 -7.99
C PHE A 125 9.13 -17.11 -9.52
N LEU A 126 8.40 -16.13 -10.06
CA LEU A 126 8.24 -15.96 -11.52
C LEU A 126 9.54 -15.54 -12.19
N ARG A 127 10.32 -14.69 -11.54
CA ARG A 127 11.60 -14.25 -12.05
C ARG A 127 12.58 -15.42 -12.22
N GLN A 128 12.65 -16.30 -11.21
CA GLN A 128 13.44 -17.52 -11.25
C GLN A 128 12.93 -18.46 -12.33
N LYS A 129 11.62 -18.69 -12.41
CA LYS A 129 10.99 -19.56 -13.41
C LYS A 129 11.24 -19.07 -14.84
N TRP A 130 11.28 -17.76 -15.05
CA TRP A 130 11.61 -17.16 -16.35
C TRP A 130 13.12 -17.00 -16.61
N ASN A 131 13.94 -17.42 -15.65
CA ASN A 131 15.41 -17.30 -15.69
C ASN A 131 15.90 -15.87 -15.98
N LEU A 132 15.32 -14.88 -15.29
CA LEU A 132 15.61 -13.46 -15.47
C LEU A 132 16.67 -12.95 -14.50
N PRO A 133 17.59 -12.08 -14.94
CA PRO A 133 18.55 -11.42 -14.06
C PRO A 133 17.88 -10.42 -13.12
N LYS A 134 18.52 -10.07 -11.99
CA LYS A 134 18.03 -9.06 -11.02
C LYS A 134 18.17 -7.60 -11.52
N GLU A 135 18.27 -7.40 -12.82
CA GLU A 135 18.40 -6.08 -13.41
C GLU A 135 17.06 -5.38 -13.59
N ALA A 136 17.07 -4.05 -13.41
CA ALA A 136 15.89 -3.24 -13.62
C ALA A 136 15.40 -3.34 -15.07
N GLY A 137 14.07 -3.55 -15.24
CA GLY A 137 13.46 -3.63 -16.57
C GLY A 137 13.41 -5.03 -17.19
N SER A 138 14.17 -6.04 -16.70
CA SER A 138 14.17 -7.41 -17.25
C SER A 138 12.77 -8.04 -17.29
N VAL A 139 11.98 -7.87 -16.23
CA VAL A 139 10.58 -8.35 -16.13
C VAL A 139 9.69 -7.63 -17.15
N LYS A 140 9.81 -6.30 -17.26
CA LYS A 140 9.04 -5.50 -18.22
C LYS A 140 9.32 -5.94 -19.65
N GLN A 141 10.59 -6.08 -20.01
CA GLN A 141 11.00 -6.52 -21.34
C GLN A 141 10.48 -7.93 -21.64
N ARG A 142 10.62 -8.86 -20.69
CA ARG A 142 10.09 -10.22 -20.83
C ARG A 142 8.59 -10.23 -21.14
N LEU A 143 7.79 -9.43 -20.40
CA LEU A 143 6.35 -9.35 -20.63
C LEU A 143 5.98 -8.75 -21.98
N LEU A 144 6.80 -7.83 -22.53
CA LEU A 144 6.61 -7.25 -23.85
C LEU A 144 6.92 -8.24 -24.97
N ASP A 145 7.90 -9.11 -24.77
CA ASP A 145 8.39 -10.06 -25.77
C ASP A 145 7.61 -11.38 -25.78
N MET A 146 6.71 -11.61 -24.84
CA MET A 146 5.89 -12.83 -24.75
C MET A 146 4.89 -12.96 -25.89
N SER A 147 4.84 -14.14 -26.49
CA SER A 147 3.69 -14.54 -27.32
C SER A 147 2.42 -14.71 -26.45
N THR A 148 1.26 -14.71 -27.10
CA THR A 148 -0.03 -14.92 -26.41
C THR A 148 -0.05 -16.23 -25.61
N SER A 149 0.53 -17.30 -26.11
CA SER A 149 0.60 -18.59 -25.43
C SER A 149 1.49 -18.51 -24.19
N GLN A 150 2.70 -17.94 -24.32
CA GLN A 150 3.62 -17.74 -23.19
C GLN A 150 3.02 -16.85 -22.10
N TYR A 151 2.27 -15.82 -22.49
CA TYR A 151 1.60 -14.93 -21.56
C TYR A 151 0.52 -15.68 -20.75
N LYS A 152 -0.30 -16.52 -21.42
CA LYS A 152 -1.30 -17.35 -20.73
C LYS A 152 -0.66 -18.34 -19.76
N GLU A 153 0.43 -19.01 -20.16
CA GLU A 153 1.19 -19.89 -19.28
C GLU A 153 1.76 -19.13 -18.08
N SER A 154 2.32 -17.95 -18.30
CA SER A 154 2.84 -17.09 -17.23
C SER A 154 1.74 -16.64 -16.24
N VAL A 155 0.53 -16.37 -16.71
CA VAL A 155 -0.63 -16.11 -15.83
C VAL A 155 -0.99 -17.35 -15.01
N SER A 156 -0.99 -18.55 -15.60
CA SER A 156 -1.22 -19.80 -14.88
C SER A 156 -0.15 -20.05 -13.81
N ASP A 157 1.11 -19.80 -14.13
CA ASP A 157 2.22 -19.90 -13.18
C ASP A 157 2.08 -18.93 -12.01
N ALA A 158 1.66 -17.69 -12.29
CA ALA A 158 1.40 -16.69 -11.27
C ALA A 158 0.23 -17.05 -10.36
N LEU A 159 -0.83 -17.69 -10.91
CA LEU A 159 -1.93 -18.21 -10.10
C LEU A 159 -1.45 -19.32 -9.15
N GLY A 160 -0.62 -20.25 -9.62
CA GLY A 160 0.03 -21.25 -8.76
C GLY A 160 0.93 -20.60 -7.69
N GLY A 161 1.61 -19.52 -8.03
CA GLY A 161 2.38 -18.71 -7.06
C GLY A 161 1.50 -18.05 -6.00
N LEU A 162 0.32 -17.56 -6.36
CA LEU A 162 -0.66 -17.03 -5.39
C LEU A 162 -1.15 -18.13 -4.45
N ASP A 163 -1.49 -19.31 -4.99
CA ASP A 163 -1.93 -20.45 -4.18
C ASP A 163 -0.84 -20.91 -3.20
N LEU A 164 0.44 -20.86 -3.62
CA LEU A 164 1.58 -21.13 -2.73
C LEU A 164 1.65 -20.15 -1.54
N VAL A 165 1.38 -18.88 -1.77
CA VAL A 165 1.37 -17.85 -0.72
C VAL A 165 0.16 -17.98 0.19
N LEU A 166 -1.02 -18.23 -0.38
CA LEU A 166 -2.28 -18.22 0.36
C LEU A 166 -2.54 -19.52 1.12
N GLY A 167 -2.02 -20.66 0.60
CA GLY A 167 -2.18 -21.98 1.20
C GLY A 167 -3.61 -22.52 1.13
N ASP A 168 -3.78 -23.75 1.59
CA ASP A 168 -5.06 -24.45 1.54
C ASP A 168 -6.17 -23.80 2.39
N GLU A 169 -5.81 -23.00 3.38
CA GLU A 169 -6.76 -22.30 4.26
C GLU A 169 -7.41 -21.09 3.61
N CYS A 170 -6.89 -20.62 2.48
CA CYS A 170 -7.45 -19.52 1.72
C CYS A 170 -7.52 -19.83 0.23
N THR A 171 -8.17 -20.93 -0.12
CA THR A 171 -8.54 -21.18 -1.52
C THR A 171 -9.58 -20.16 -1.97
N ARG A 172 -9.74 -20.02 -3.28
CA ARG A 172 -10.76 -19.15 -3.86
C ARG A 172 -12.17 -19.46 -3.35
N ASP A 173 -12.50 -20.74 -3.23
CA ASP A 173 -13.82 -21.17 -2.77
C ASP A 173 -14.07 -20.77 -1.31
N ILE A 174 -13.07 -20.91 -0.45
CA ILE A 174 -13.14 -20.47 0.95
C ILE A 174 -13.26 -18.94 1.04
N TYR A 175 -12.55 -18.21 0.17
CA TYR A 175 -12.68 -16.74 0.07
C TYR A 175 -14.11 -16.32 -0.32
N HIS A 176 -14.68 -16.94 -1.35
CA HIS A 176 -16.04 -16.62 -1.82
C HIS A 176 -17.11 -17.03 -0.81
N ALA A 177 -16.92 -18.12 -0.09
CA ALA A 177 -17.85 -18.60 0.94
C ALA A 177 -17.90 -17.73 2.20
N GLN A 178 -17.04 -16.71 2.33
CA GLN A 178 -17.08 -15.81 3.48
C GLN A 178 -18.38 -14.99 3.51
N PRO A 179 -18.94 -14.72 4.70
CA PRO A 179 -20.25 -14.05 4.83
C PRO A 179 -20.29 -12.60 4.32
N ASN A 180 -19.16 -11.97 4.12
CA ASN A 180 -19.06 -10.64 3.52
C ASN A 180 -17.62 -10.28 3.14
N LYS A 181 -17.48 -9.20 2.35
CA LYS A 181 -16.20 -8.68 1.83
C LYS A 181 -15.14 -8.41 2.90
N ALA A 182 -15.56 -7.98 4.10
CA ALA A 182 -14.63 -7.72 5.20
C ALA A 182 -14.03 -9.01 5.77
N LYS A 183 -14.80 -10.08 5.85
CA LYS A 183 -14.33 -11.40 6.28
C LYS A 183 -13.43 -12.03 5.22
N SER A 184 -13.78 -11.90 3.92
CA SER A 184 -12.92 -12.34 2.81
C SER A 184 -11.56 -11.65 2.83
N PHE A 185 -11.53 -10.32 2.98
CA PHE A 185 -10.28 -9.57 3.11
C PHE A 185 -9.47 -9.99 4.35
N LYS A 186 -10.15 -10.17 5.50
CA LYS A 186 -9.47 -10.61 6.74
C LYS A 186 -8.82 -11.99 6.55
N LEU A 187 -9.49 -12.90 5.86
CA LEU A 187 -8.95 -14.23 5.54
C LEU A 187 -7.69 -14.13 4.66
N LEU A 188 -7.77 -13.40 3.53
CA LEU A 188 -6.62 -13.17 2.64
C LEU A 188 -5.44 -12.58 3.39
N ARG A 189 -5.68 -11.54 4.18
CA ARG A 189 -4.62 -10.90 4.98
C ARG A 189 -3.97 -11.87 5.96
N ALA A 190 -4.78 -12.64 6.68
CA ALA A 190 -4.27 -13.62 7.63
C ALA A 190 -3.40 -14.70 6.96
N SER A 191 -3.78 -15.14 5.74
CA SER A 191 -2.95 -16.07 4.97
C SER A 191 -1.62 -15.48 4.56
N CYS A 192 -1.61 -14.24 4.06
CA CYS A 192 -0.36 -13.53 3.76
C CYS A 192 0.54 -13.38 5.00
N GLU A 193 -0.05 -13.02 6.15
CA GLU A 193 0.70 -12.86 7.40
C GLU A 193 1.29 -14.19 7.88
N ARG A 194 0.59 -15.32 7.71
CA ARG A 194 1.13 -16.67 8.01
C ARG A 194 2.27 -17.07 7.09
N SER A 195 2.24 -16.62 5.84
CA SER A 195 3.33 -16.87 4.87
C SER A 195 4.55 -15.97 5.07
N GLY A 196 4.58 -15.14 6.11
CA GLY A 196 5.71 -14.27 6.42
C GLY A 196 5.65 -12.88 5.78
N ILE A 197 4.53 -12.49 5.17
CA ILE A 197 4.34 -11.16 4.60
C ILE A 197 3.73 -10.24 5.65
N PHE A 198 4.38 -9.12 5.93
CA PHE A 198 3.82 -8.09 6.82
C PHE A 198 2.83 -7.22 6.04
N VAL A 199 1.58 -7.15 6.51
CA VAL A 199 0.51 -6.39 5.84
C VAL A 199 -0.04 -5.32 6.76
N ILE A 200 0.14 -4.04 6.40
CA ILE A 200 -0.39 -2.91 7.17
C ILE A 200 -1.43 -2.11 6.38
N LEU A 201 -2.47 -1.67 7.07
CA LEU A 201 -3.51 -0.79 6.53
C LEU A 201 -3.20 0.64 6.95
N LYS A 202 -2.82 1.50 6.01
CA LYS A 202 -2.43 2.87 6.33
C LYS A 202 -2.79 3.84 5.20
N ASN A 203 -3.41 4.96 5.56
CA ASN A 203 -3.70 6.04 4.61
C ASN A 203 -3.44 7.44 5.20
N ASP A 204 -2.74 7.51 6.32
CA ASP A 204 -2.35 8.75 6.98
C ASP A 204 -0.94 8.64 7.58
N LEU A 205 -0.42 9.76 8.03
CA LEU A 205 0.89 9.85 8.69
C LEU A 205 0.74 10.18 10.19
N GLY A 206 -0.30 9.62 10.81
CA GLY A 206 -0.60 9.83 12.23
C GLY A 206 -1.43 11.08 12.53
N SER A 207 -2.00 11.75 11.51
CA SER A 207 -2.89 12.88 11.65
C SER A 207 -3.98 12.85 10.59
N TYR A 208 -5.20 13.26 10.96
CA TYR A 208 -6.32 13.40 10.03
C TYR A 208 -5.99 14.29 8.82
N HIS A 209 -5.22 15.37 9.03
CA HIS A 209 -4.81 16.30 7.97
C HIS A 209 -3.82 15.71 6.95
N THR A 210 -3.31 14.52 7.20
CA THR A 210 -2.40 13.79 6.30
C THR A 210 -3.06 12.62 5.61
N LYS A 211 -4.39 12.58 5.63
CA LYS A 211 -5.18 11.49 5.05
C LYS A 211 -5.03 11.50 3.53
N MET A 212 -4.66 10.36 3.00
CA MET A 212 -4.46 10.12 1.57
C MET A 212 -5.63 9.33 1.00
N SER A 213 -6.17 9.78 -0.13
CA SER A 213 -7.26 9.08 -0.79
C SER A 213 -6.75 7.85 -1.57
N SER A 214 -7.65 6.89 -1.85
CA SER A 214 -7.35 5.74 -2.70
C SER A 214 -7.05 6.12 -4.17
N ASN A 215 -7.38 7.35 -4.57
CA ASN A 215 -6.96 7.90 -5.86
C ASN A 215 -5.48 8.30 -5.87
N LEU A 216 -4.88 8.53 -4.70
CA LEU A 216 -3.50 8.92 -4.56
C LEU A 216 -2.58 7.69 -4.58
N PHE A 217 -2.92 6.66 -3.84
CA PHE A 217 -2.34 5.32 -3.90
C PHE A 217 -3.36 4.30 -3.39
N ARG A 218 -3.32 3.08 -3.89
CA ARG A 218 -4.14 1.95 -3.41
C ARG A 218 -3.36 1.01 -2.53
N ALA A 219 -2.23 0.56 -2.99
CA ALA A 219 -1.31 -0.29 -2.26
C ALA A 219 0.11 -0.11 -2.79
N PHE A 220 1.07 -0.66 -2.10
CA PHE A 220 2.42 -0.92 -2.59
C PHE A 220 3.10 -1.96 -1.72
N VAL A 221 4.11 -2.60 -2.27
CA VAL A 221 4.95 -3.55 -1.55
C VAL A 221 6.42 -3.14 -1.57
N VAL A 222 7.08 -3.30 -0.43
CA VAL A 222 8.55 -3.32 -0.33
C VAL A 222 8.95 -4.77 -0.43
N ALA A 223 9.39 -5.18 -1.63
CA ALA A 223 9.78 -6.56 -1.89
C ALA A 223 11.11 -6.86 -1.20
N ASP A 224 11.12 -7.94 -0.44
CA ASP A 224 12.28 -8.44 0.28
C ASP A 224 12.11 -9.95 0.50
N GLU A 225 13.18 -10.70 0.37
CA GLU A 225 13.14 -12.16 0.47
C GLU A 225 12.96 -12.71 1.89
N ILE A 226 13.15 -11.87 2.93
CA ILE A 226 13.05 -12.25 4.34
C ILE A 226 11.86 -11.57 5.00
N ALA A 227 11.66 -10.27 4.76
CA ALA A 227 10.67 -9.46 5.44
C ALA A 227 9.89 -8.55 4.47
N PRO A 228 9.14 -9.11 3.51
CA PRO A 228 8.33 -8.29 2.61
C PRO A 228 7.24 -7.55 3.38
N LEU A 229 7.07 -6.25 3.09
CA LEU A 229 6.09 -5.39 3.74
C LEU A 229 5.13 -4.79 2.72
N MET A 230 3.84 -5.06 2.89
CA MET A 230 2.76 -4.48 2.11
C MET A 230 2.06 -3.35 2.86
N VAL A 231 1.77 -2.27 2.16
CA VAL A 231 0.96 -1.17 2.67
C VAL A 231 -0.27 -1.02 1.79
N ILE A 232 -1.45 -1.21 2.38
CA ILE A 232 -2.74 -1.08 1.69
C ILE A 232 -3.46 0.15 2.23
N ASN A 233 -4.07 0.94 1.34
CA ASN A 233 -4.83 2.12 1.72
C ASN A 233 -6.05 1.73 2.56
N SER A 234 -6.04 2.12 3.84
CA SER A 234 -7.13 1.80 4.77
C SER A 234 -8.46 2.48 4.43
N GLY A 235 -8.45 3.46 3.54
CA GLY A 235 -9.65 4.20 3.10
C GLY A 235 -10.35 3.59 1.88
N ASP A 236 -9.83 2.50 1.32
CA ASP A 236 -10.46 1.80 0.21
C ASP A 236 -11.54 0.82 0.69
N SER A 237 -12.40 0.34 -0.22
CA SER A 237 -13.41 -0.67 0.09
C SER A 237 -12.75 -2.04 0.35
N GLU A 238 -13.42 -2.91 1.10
CA GLU A 238 -12.87 -4.22 1.46
C GLU A 238 -12.59 -5.09 0.22
N ALA A 239 -13.47 -5.05 -0.79
CA ALA A 239 -13.25 -5.76 -2.05
C ALA A 239 -12.06 -5.19 -2.84
N ALA A 240 -11.87 -3.86 -2.82
CA ALA A 240 -10.73 -3.22 -3.46
C ALA A 240 -9.42 -3.55 -2.71
N LYS A 241 -9.44 -3.63 -1.38
CA LYS A 241 -8.29 -4.08 -0.58
C LYS A 241 -7.91 -5.53 -0.89
N SER A 242 -8.89 -6.43 -1.09
CA SER A 242 -8.64 -7.82 -1.51
C SER A 242 -7.95 -7.87 -2.86
N PHE A 243 -8.44 -7.12 -3.84
CA PHE A 243 -7.81 -7.02 -5.15
C PHE A 243 -6.37 -6.47 -5.05
N SER A 244 -6.20 -5.36 -4.32
CA SER A 244 -4.88 -4.75 -4.13
C SER A 244 -3.90 -5.69 -3.44
N LEU A 245 -4.35 -6.46 -2.44
CA LEU A 245 -3.48 -7.42 -1.75
C LEU A 245 -2.99 -8.51 -2.71
N LEU A 246 -3.88 -9.11 -3.50
CA LEU A 246 -3.49 -10.11 -4.51
C LEU A 246 -2.55 -9.51 -5.57
N HIS A 247 -2.80 -8.29 -6.01
CA HIS A 247 -1.97 -7.56 -6.95
C HIS A 247 -0.54 -7.38 -6.40
N GLU A 248 -0.40 -6.98 -5.12
CA GLU A 248 0.90 -6.81 -4.48
C GLU A 248 1.64 -8.15 -4.27
N ILE A 249 0.92 -9.28 -4.07
CA ILE A 249 1.55 -10.60 -4.06
C ILE A 249 2.19 -10.89 -5.43
N VAL A 250 1.52 -10.56 -6.54
CA VAL A 250 2.12 -10.76 -7.87
C VAL A 250 3.39 -9.93 -8.04
N HIS A 251 3.44 -8.71 -7.51
CA HIS A 251 4.69 -7.94 -7.47
C HIS A 251 5.79 -8.66 -6.68
N LEU A 252 5.47 -9.34 -5.57
CA LEU A 252 6.42 -10.17 -4.83
C LEU A 252 6.89 -11.38 -5.65
N LEU A 253 5.98 -12.06 -6.36
CA LEU A 253 6.34 -13.17 -7.25
C LEU A 253 7.31 -12.72 -8.37
N LEU A 254 7.23 -11.46 -8.78
CA LEU A 254 8.12 -10.83 -9.76
C LEU A 254 9.38 -10.20 -9.12
N GLU A 255 9.49 -10.17 -7.80
CA GLU A 255 10.54 -9.44 -7.04
C GLU A 255 10.60 -7.96 -7.44
N GLN A 256 9.45 -7.31 -7.56
CA GLN A 256 9.34 -5.91 -7.94
C GLN A 256 8.90 -5.08 -6.74
N THR A 257 9.72 -4.10 -6.36
CA THR A 257 9.35 -3.08 -5.38
C THR A 257 8.82 -1.86 -6.10
N GLY A 258 7.64 -1.39 -5.73
CA GLY A 258 7.10 -0.17 -6.33
C GLY A 258 5.72 0.15 -5.77
N ILE A 259 5.25 1.34 -6.13
CA ILE A 259 3.84 1.68 -5.95
C ILE A 259 3.12 1.21 -7.18
N SER A 260 2.07 0.42 -6.97
CA SER A 260 1.17 0.01 -8.04
C SER A 260 0.63 1.23 -8.76
N ASP A 261 1.07 1.38 -9.98
CA ASP A 261 0.66 2.49 -10.83
C ASP A 261 -0.74 2.23 -11.39
N LEU A 262 -1.59 3.24 -11.32
CA LEU A 262 -2.89 3.19 -11.99
C LEU A 262 -2.76 3.32 -13.52
N GLU A 263 -1.53 3.37 -14.04
CA GLU A 263 -1.27 3.40 -15.47
C GLU A 263 -1.46 2.01 -16.08
N LEU A 264 -2.59 1.85 -16.75
CA LEU A 264 -2.90 0.69 -17.59
C LEU A 264 -1.92 0.48 -18.77
N SER A 265 -0.97 1.39 -18.97
CA SER A 265 0.05 1.29 -20.02
C SER A 265 1.26 0.43 -19.65
N ASN A 266 1.56 0.28 -18.34
CA ASN A 266 2.69 -0.51 -17.86
C ASN A 266 2.40 -2.01 -17.97
N PRO A 267 3.22 -2.80 -18.71
CA PRO A 267 3.02 -4.25 -18.87
C PRO A 267 3.00 -5.02 -17.55
N ILE A 268 3.81 -4.62 -16.56
CA ILE A 268 3.84 -5.26 -15.24
C ILE A 268 2.49 -5.06 -14.54
N GLU A 269 1.96 -3.83 -14.52
CA GLU A 269 0.68 -3.53 -13.91
C GLU A 269 -0.48 -4.28 -14.58
N LYS A 270 -0.46 -4.36 -15.93
CA LYS A 270 -1.43 -5.17 -16.68
C LYS A 270 -1.39 -6.63 -16.27
N PHE A 271 -0.20 -7.19 -16.16
CA PHE A 271 0.00 -8.58 -15.75
C PHE A 271 -0.50 -8.82 -14.33
N CYS A 272 -0.12 -7.97 -13.36
CA CYS A 272 -0.57 -8.05 -11.98
C CYS A 272 -2.09 -7.92 -11.86
N ASN A 273 -2.70 -6.99 -12.58
CA ASN A 273 -4.15 -6.82 -12.63
C ASN A 273 -4.87 -8.04 -13.24
N GLN A 274 -4.30 -8.63 -14.31
CA GLN A 274 -4.85 -9.83 -14.93
C GLN A 274 -4.85 -11.00 -13.98
N VAL A 275 -3.72 -11.28 -13.33
CA VAL A 275 -3.57 -12.39 -12.39
C VAL A 275 -4.48 -12.22 -11.18
N ALA A 276 -4.48 -11.05 -10.53
CA ALA A 276 -5.34 -10.76 -9.39
C ALA A 276 -6.84 -10.88 -9.75
N GLY A 277 -7.23 -10.35 -10.91
CA GLY A 277 -8.60 -10.44 -11.41
C GLY A 277 -9.01 -11.89 -11.72
N GLN A 278 -8.11 -12.68 -12.30
CA GLN A 278 -8.39 -14.07 -12.64
C GLN A 278 -8.42 -15.00 -11.42
N TRP A 279 -7.62 -14.72 -10.40
CA TRP A 279 -7.74 -15.43 -9.13
C TRP A 279 -9.10 -15.17 -8.46
N LEU A 280 -9.55 -13.90 -8.41
CA LEU A 280 -10.83 -13.53 -7.81
C LEU A 280 -12.02 -14.01 -8.64
N LEU A 281 -11.92 -13.99 -9.96
CA LEU A 281 -13.02 -14.33 -10.88
C LEU A 281 -12.46 -15.03 -12.13
N PRO A 282 -12.33 -16.38 -12.09
CA PRO A 282 -11.87 -17.18 -13.22
C PRO A 282 -12.73 -17.01 -14.46
N SER A 283 -12.13 -17.12 -15.62
CA SER A 283 -12.82 -17.03 -16.92
C SER A 283 -13.91 -18.10 -17.07
N GLU A 284 -13.65 -19.33 -16.61
CA GLU A 284 -14.60 -20.43 -16.67
C GLU A 284 -15.83 -20.18 -15.79
N SER A 285 -15.59 -19.74 -14.55
CA SER A 285 -16.66 -19.41 -13.60
C SER A 285 -17.52 -18.24 -14.11
N LEU A 286 -16.87 -17.23 -14.71
CA LEU A 286 -17.58 -16.09 -15.28
C LEU A 286 -18.44 -16.51 -16.47
N LYS A 287 -17.90 -17.30 -17.40
CA LYS A 287 -18.63 -17.79 -18.58
C LYS A 287 -19.80 -18.72 -18.19
N ALA A 288 -19.65 -19.51 -17.14
CA ALA A 288 -20.71 -20.41 -16.67
C ALA A 288 -21.96 -19.69 -16.13
N VAL A 289 -21.79 -18.49 -15.58
CA VAL A 289 -22.89 -17.69 -15.01
C VAL A 289 -23.36 -16.57 -15.96
N TRP A 290 -22.63 -16.35 -17.07
CA TRP A 290 -22.96 -15.30 -18.04
C TRP A 290 -24.16 -15.68 -18.90
N THR A 291 -25.26 -14.95 -18.81
CA THR A 291 -26.51 -15.20 -19.56
C THR A 291 -26.65 -14.37 -20.84
N GLY A 292 -25.69 -13.52 -21.15
CA GLY A 292 -25.44 -12.99 -22.50
C GLY A 292 -26.21 -11.78 -22.99
N ASP A 293 -27.18 -11.22 -22.29
CA ASP A 293 -27.88 -10.02 -22.80
C ASP A 293 -27.20 -8.73 -22.36
N GLN A 294 -26.62 -8.02 -23.34
CA GLN A 294 -25.98 -6.71 -23.16
C GLN A 294 -26.92 -5.53 -23.52
N SER A 295 -28.12 -5.84 -24.04
CA SER A 295 -29.01 -4.83 -24.62
C SER A 295 -29.65 -3.91 -23.58
N ARG A 296 -29.64 -4.29 -22.31
CA ARG A 296 -30.28 -3.57 -21.22
C ARG A 296 -29.32 -3.36 -20.04
N LEU A 297 -28.75 -2.15 -19.97
CA LEU A 297 -27.83 -1.75 -18.90
C LEU A 297 -28.33 -2.03 -17.47
N PRO A 298 -29.61 -1.77 -17.11
CA PRO A 298 -30.10 -2.05 -15.76
C PRO A 298 -30.10 -3.54 -15.41
N GLU A 299 -30.44 -4.42 -16.35
CA GLU A 299 -30.44 -5.87 -16.14
C GLU A 299 -29.02 -6.42 -15.98
N LEU A 300 -28.10 -5.92 -16.81
CA LEU A 300 -26.67 -6.21 -16.70
C LEU A 300 -26.09 -5.73 -15.35
N ALA A 301 -26.38 -4.52 -14.93
CA ALA A 301 -25.96 -3.99 -13.63
C ALA A 301 -26.52 -4.82 -12.47
N GLY A 302 -27.77 -5.26 -12.54
CA GLY A 302 -28.40 -6.15 -11.58
C GLY A 302 -27.66 -7.50 -11.47
N MET A 303 -27.33 -8.13 -12.60
CA MET A 303 -26.55 -9.36 -12.64
C MET A 303 -25.14 -9.18 -12.05
N ILE A 304 -24.45 -8.10 -12.43
CA ILE A 304 -23.14 -7.79 -11.85
C ILE A 304 -23.25 -7.63 -10.32
N SER A 305 -24.30 -6.98 -9.83
CA SER A 305 -24.53 -6.79 -8.40
C SER A 305 -24.72 -8.13 -7.67
N GLN A 306 -25.47 -9.06 -8.24
CA GLN A 306 -25.62 -10.41 -7.69
C GLN A 306 -24.29 -11.16 -7.60
N LEU A 307 -23.46 -11.12 -8.66
CA LEU A 307 -22.12 -11.71 -8.64
C LEU A 307 -21.22 -11.07 -7.58
N CYS A 308 -21.31 -9.75 -7.41
CA CYS A 308 -20.53 -9.01 -6.41
C CYS A 308 -20.92 -9.36 -4.96
N GLU A 309 -22.17 -9.69 -4.71
CA GLU A 309 -22.64 -10.15 -3.39
C GLU A 309 -22.28 -11.62 -3.16
N GLN A 310 -22.55 -12.47 -4.14
CA GLN A 310 -22.29 -13.90 -4.07
C GLN A 310 -20.80 -14.23 -3.85
N TRP A 311 -19.90 -13.49 -4.49
CA TRP A 311 -18.46 -13.80 -4.47
C TRP A 311 -17.59 -12.75 -3.75
N ASN A 312 -18.21 -11.83 -3.02
CA ASN A 312 -17.51 -10.78 -2.28
C ASN A 312 -16.62 -9.85 -3.15
N LEU A 313 -17.06 -9.57 -4.39
CA LEU A 313 -16.32 -8.80 -5.38
C LEU A 313 -16.77 -7.33 -5.48
N SER A 314 -16.01 -6.51 -6.21
CA SER A 314 -16.41 -5.15 -6.56
C SER A 314 -17.05 -5.08 -7.94
N HIS A 315 -18.04 -4.20 -8.14
CA HIS A 315 -18.71 -3.99 -9.41
C HIS A 315 -17.72 -3.65 -10.53
N MET A 316 -16.78 -2.74 -10.26
CA MET A 316 -15.78 -2.34 -11.25
C MET A 316 -14.89 -3.51 -11.69
N MET A 317 -14.50 -4.39 -10.76
CA MET A 317 -13.68 -5.57 -11.08
C MET A 317 -14.46 -6.57 -11.93
N VAL A 318 -15.72 -6.86 -11.58
CA VAL A 318 -16.56 -7.78 -12.38
C VAL A 318 -16.79 -7.21 -13.79
N ALA A 319 -17.12 -5.92 -13.93
CA ALA A 319 -17.27 -5.28 -15.23
C ALA A 319 -15.96 -5.33 -16.05
N THR A 320 -14.82 -5.11 -15.41
CA THR A 320 -13.51 -5.21 -16.07
C THR A 320 -13.24 -6.64 -16.55
N ARG A 321 -13.54 -7.65 -15.76
CA ARG A 321 -13.38 -9.06 -16.15
C ARG A 321 -14.30 -9.43 -17.31
N LEU A 322 -15.57 -9.01 -17.29
CA LEU A 322 -16.52 -9.23 -18.39
C LEU A 322 -16.00 -8.63 -19.71
N HIS A 323 -15.43 -7.41 -19.64
CA HIS A 323 -14.84 -6.78 -20.82
C HIS A 323 -13.56 -7.49 -21.29
N GLN A 324 -12.67 -7.88 -20.40
CA GLN A 324 -11.44 -8.62 -20.72
C GLN A 324 -11.72 -9.97 -21.40
N GLU A 325 -12.79 -10.64 -21.00
CA GLU A 325 -13.24 -11.90 -21.61
C GLU A 325 -14.05 -11.71 -22.90
N GLY A 326 -14.24 -10.45 -23.35
CA GLY A 326 -15.02 -10.14 -24.55
C GLY A 326 -16.52 -10.39 -24.40
N LEU A 327 -17.03 -10.51 -23.17
CA LEU A 327 -18.44 -10.77 -22.88
C LEU A 327 -19.29 -9.51 -22.94
N ILE A 328 -18.69 -8.33 -22.81
CA ILE A 328 -19.35 -7.03 -23.01
C ILE A 328 -18.53 -6.14 -23.95
N LEU A 329 -19.22 -5.29 -24.71
CA LEU A 329 -18.60 -4.32 -25.62
C LEU A 329 -17.93 -3.17 -24.87
N GLN A 330 -16.98 -2.50 -25.51
CA GLN A 330 -16.25 -1.36 -24.94
C GLN A 330 -17.19 -0.22 -24.51
N GLU A 331 -18.23 0.07 -25.30
CA GLU A 331 -19.20 1.11 -25.02
C GLU A 331 -19.98 0.81 -23.74
N VAL A 332 -20.43 -0.44 -23.58
CA VAL A 332 -21.16 -0.92 -22.39
C VAL A 332 -20.27 -0.88 -21.16
N TYR A 333 -19.01 -1.32 -21.30
CA TYR A 333 -18.01 -1.24 -20.24
C TYR A 333 -17.79 0.20 -19.76
N SER A 334 -17.62 1.14 -20.71
CA SER A 334 -17.42 2.57 -20.39
C SER A 334 -18.59 3.14 -19.61
N GLN A 335 -19.83 2.86 -20.03
CA GLN A 335 -21.05 3.30 -19.35
C GLN A 335 -21.15 2.73 -17.92
N LEU A 336 -20.88 1.43 -17.74
CA LEU A 336 -20.86 0.80 -16.43
C LEU A 336 -19.81 1.44 -15.51
N MET A 337 -18.62 1.71 -16.03
CA MET A 337 -17.54 2.32 -15.26
C MET A 337 -17.87 3.75 -14.79
N GLU A 338 -18.57 4.54 -15.61
CA GLU A 338 -19.07 5.86 -15.22
C GLU A 338 -20.10 5.76 -14.09
N VAL A 339 -21.08 4.86 -14.23
CA VAL A 339 -22.10 4.62 -13.19
C VAL A 339 -21.45 4.21 -11.86
N TYR A 340 -20.59 3.20 -11.88
CA TYR A 340 -19.96 2.69 -10.67
C TYR A 340 -19.00 3.71 -10.03
N LYS A 341 -18.33 4.52 -10.82
CA LYS A 341 -17.49 5.61 -10.32
C LYS A 341 -18.35 6.67 -9.60
N PHE A 342 -19.47 7.05 -10.19
CA PHE A 342 -20.41 8.00 -9.59
C PHE A 342 -21.00 7.47 -8.28
N GLU A 343 -21.45 6.22 -8.24
CA GLU A 343 -21.97 5.56 -7.04
C GLU A 343 -20.91 5.50 -5.93
N TRP A 344 -19.67 5.17 -6.28
CA TRP A 344 -18.55 5.14 -5.35
C TRP A 344 -18.25 6.53 -4.75
N GLU A 345 -18.21 7.56 -5.58
CA GLU A 345 -18.01 8.95 -5.14
C GLU A 345 -19.13 9.41 -4.20
N ARG A 346 -20.38 9.11 -4.53
CA ARG A 346 -21.57 9.42 -3.73
C ARG A 346 -21.52 8.71 -2.37
N SER A 347 -21.21 7.43 -2.36
CA SER A 347 -21.09 6.63 -1.14
C SER A 347 -19.98 7.15 -0.24
N ARG A 348 -18.87 7.57 -0.81
CA ARG A 348 -17.74 8.17 -0.10
C ARG A 348 -18.11 9.50 0.56
N GLN A 349 -18.80 10.38 -0.15
CA GLN A 349 -19.30 11.66 0.40
C GLN A 349 -20.31 11.44 1.55
N HIS A 350 -21.20 10.46 1.40
CA HIS A 350 -22.17 10.12 2.45
C HIS A 350 -21.49 9.60 3.72
N ASN A 351 -20.50 8.73 3.59
CA ASN A 351 -19.73 8.21 4.72
C ASN A 351 -18.87 9.27 5.41
N GLN A 352 -18.34 10.25 4.67
CA GLN A 352 -17.64 11.39 5.24
C GLN A 352 -18.59 12.28 6.09
N LYS A 353 -19.79 12.56 5.60
CA LYS A 353 -20.80 13.33 6.35
C LYS A 353 -21.26 12.60 7.62
N LYS A 354 -21.43 11.27 7.55
CA LYS A 354 -21.76 10.46 8.74
C LYS A 354 -20.66 10.45 9.80
N SER A 355 -19.40 10.47 9.40
CA SER A 355 -18.27 10.48 10.34
C SER A 355 -18.08 11.81 11.07
N THR A 356 -18.54 12.93 10.48
CA THR A 356 -18.51 14.26 11.12
C THR A 356 -19.69 14.51 12.05
N GLY A 357 -20.79 13.74 11.92
CA GLY A 357 -22.01 13.90 12.73
C GLY A 357 -22.14 12.96 13.94
N LYS A 358 -21.26 11.97 14.09
CA LYS A 358 -21.29 11.07 15.24
C LYS A 358 -20.37 11.56 16.34
N GLN A 359 -20.96 12.14 17.37
CA GLN A 359 -20.29 12.59 18.60
C GLN A 359 -19.97 11.45 19.58
N ASP A 360 -20.49 10.22 19.39
CA ASP A 360 -20.29 9.11 20.31
C ASP A 360 -19.96 7.79 19.64
N GLY A 361 -18.86 7.12 20.07
CA GLY A 361 -18.74 5.67 20.05
C GLY A 361 -18.09 5.02 18.83
N GLY A 362 -17.10 5.63 18.19
CA GLY A 362 -16.20 4.91 17.28
C GLY A 362 -15.25 3.97 18.04
N PRO A 363 -14.67 2.93 17.39
CA PRO A 363 -13.70 2.05 18.03
C PRO A 363 -12.52 2.86 18.59
N GLY A 364 -12.05 2.48 19.78
CA GLY A 364 -10.95 3.16 20.46
C GLY A 364 -9.68 3.24 19.59
N TYR A 365 -8.83 4.22 19.90
CA TYR A 365 -7.56 4.42 19.18
C TYR A 365 -6.75 3.13 19.05
N PHE A 366 -6.55 2.38 20.13
CA PHE A 366 -5.76 1.16 20.13
C PHE A 366 -6.43 0.05 19.31
N THR A 367 -7.73 -0.12 19.39
CA THR A 367 -8.49 -1.08 18.57
C THR A 367 -8.31 -0.79 17.08
N THR A 368 -8.40 0.48 16.70
CA THR A 368 -8.16 0.91 15.31
C THR A 368 -6.72 0.65 14.86
N GLN A 369 -5.73 0.97 15.70
CA GLN A 369 -4.33 0.75 15.36
C GLN A 369 -4.00 -0.75 15.25
N ARG A 370 -4.50 -1.60 16.15
CA ARG A 370 -4.34 -3.05 16.06
C ARG A 370 -4.90 -3.60 14.75
N SER A 371 -6.14 -3.22 14.40
CA SER A 371 -6.76 -3.62 13.13
C SER A 371 -5.92 -3.18 11.91
N ARG A 372 -5.32 -1.99 11.98
CA ARG A 372 -4.46 -1.47 10.90
C ARG A 372 -3.13 -2.21 10.77
N LEU A 373 -2.50 -2.55 11.88
CA LEU A 373 -1.20 -3.21 11.91
C LEU A 373 -1.28 -4.70 11.55
N GLY A 374 -2.36 -5.37 11.91
CA GLY A 374 -2.54 -6.82 11.71
C GLY A 374 -1.91 -7.66 12.81
N GLU A 375 -2.31 -8.91 12.85
CA GLU A 375 -1.82 -9.82 13.88
C GLU A 375 -0.36 -10.20 13.66
N GLY A 376 0.08 -10.40 12.41
CA GLY A 376 1.47 -10.74 12.08
C GLY A 376 2.47 -9.70 12.59
N MET A 377 2.19 -8.40 12.36
CA MET A 377 3.04 -7.32 12.85
C MET A 377 3.03 -7.20 14.36
N LEU A 378 1.86 -7.35 14.99
CA LEU A 378 1.72 -7.27 16.45
C LEU A 378 2.44 -8.43 17.15
N HIS A 379 2.27 -9.66 16.65
CA HIS A 379 2.96 -10.85 17.16
C HIS A 379 4.48 -10.73 17.02
N PHE A 380 4.96 -10.28 15.86
CA PHE A 380 6.39 -10.03 15.65
C PHE A 380 6.93 -9.05 16.69
N ALA A 381 6.29 -7.88 16.83
CA ALA A 381 6.77 -6.85 17.75
C ALA A 381 6.74 -7.31 19.22
N ASP A 382 5.68 -8.01 19.63
CA ASP A 382 5.54 -8.52 21.00
C ASP A 382 6.61 -9.57 21.30
N ARG A 383 6.76 -10.56 20.43
CA ARG A 383 7.76 -11.63 20.59
C ARG A 383 9.19 -11.08 20.64
N MET A 384 9.54 -10.17 19.73
CA MET A 384 10.88 -9.58 19.68
C MET A 384 11.20 -8.65 20.86
N ILE A 385 10.19 -7.99 21.45
CA ILE A 385 10.38 -7.23 22.67
C ILE A 385 10.61 -8.18 23.85
N GLN A 386 9.85 -9.26 23.94
CA GLN A 386 9.96 -10.24 25.03
C GLN A 386 11.30 -10.99 25.00
N SER A 387 11.82 -11.32 23.80
CA SER A 387 13.16 -11.94 23.66
C SER A 387 14.32 -10.95 23.87
N GLY A 388 14.06 -9.64 23.86
CA GLY A 388 15.10 -8.60 23.93
C GLY A 388 15.72 -8.22 22.58
N GLY A 389 15.30 -8.83 21.48
CA GLY A 389 15.78 -8.55 20.13
C GLY A 389 15.33 -7.19 19.59
N LEU A 390 14.24 -6.64 20.15
CA LEU A 390 13.70 -5.36 19.75
C LEU A 390 13.48 -4.43 20.94
N THR A 391 14.11 -3.26 20.94
CA THR A 391 13.81 -2.24 21.94
C THR A 391 12.44 -1.61 21.72
N VAL A 392 11.78 -1.14 22.79
CA VAL A 392 10.50 -0.42 22.71
C VAL A 392 10.55 0.77 21.74
N SER A 393 11.68 1.48 21.67
CA SER A 393 11.86 2.60 20.75
C SER A 393 11.89 2.16 19.29
N LYS A 394 12.56 1.06 18.95
CA LYS A 394 12.55 0.48 17.60
C LYS A 394 11.18 -0.07 17.25
N ALA A 395 10.52 -0.79 18.18
CA ALA A 395 9.15 -1.26 18.00
C ALA A 395 8.17 -0.11 17.73
N ALA A 396 8.32 1.02 18.42
CA ALA A 396 7.50 2.21 18.19
C ALA A 396 7.63 2.75 16.76
N ILE A 397 8.82 2.67 16.14
CA ILE A 397 9.04 3.06 14.74
C ILE A 397 8.30 2.10 13.81
N ILE A 398 8.47 0.79 13.97
CA ILE A 398 7.82 -0.25 13.16
C ILE A 398 6.30 -0.13 13.25
N LEU A 399 5.77 -0.01 14.49
CA LEU A 399 4.33 0.08 14.75
C LEU A 399 3.74 1.47 14.41
N GLY A 400 4.56 2.47 14.10
CA GLY A 400 4.13 3.82 13.79
C GLY A 400 3.39 4.51 14.94
N VAL A 401 3.77 4.21 16.18
CA VAL A 401 3.18 4.78 17.41
C VAL A 401 4.26 5.42 18.28
N LYS A 402 3.85 6.13 19.32
CA LYS A 402 4.80 6.67 20.31
C LYS A 402 5.28 5.56 21.26
N PRO A 403 6.55 5.59 21.76
CA PRO A 403 7.10 4.52 22.61
C PRO A 403 6.22 4.15 23.81
N TRP A 404 5.61 5.13 24.48
CA TRP A 404 4.72 4.88 25.64
C TRP A 404 3.37 4.25 25.29
N ASN A 405 3.01 4.16 24.01
CA ASN A 405 1.81 3.49 23.52
C ASN A 405 2.06 2.03 23.12
N VAL A 406 3.32 1.61 22.98
CA VAL A 406 3.68 0.25 22.53
C VAL A 406 3.05 -0.81 23.45
N SER A 407 3.28 -0.72 24.76
CA SER A 407 2.75 -1.70 25.71
C SER A 407 1.20 -1.76 25.69
N LYS A 408 0.51 -0.61 25.62
CA LYS A 408 -0.96 -0.55 25.53
C LYS A 408 -1.49 -1.11 24.21
N LEU A 409 -0.70 -1.00 23.15
CA LEU A 409 -1.07 -1.53 21.84
C LEU A 409 -0.92 -3.06 21.78
N LEU A 410 0.14 -3.59 22.37
CA LEU A 410 0.41 -5.04 22.39
C LEU A 410 -0.48 -5.76 23.40
N ASN A 411 -0.71 -5.18 24.58
CA ASN A 411 -1.51 -5.76 25.67
C ASN A 411 -2.78 -4.90 25.94
N PRO A 412 -3.82 -4.99 25.09
CA PRO A 412 -5.07 -4.31 25.36
C PRO A 412 -5.72 -4.90 26.62
N LYS A 413 -6.03 -4.02 27.58
CA LYS A 413 -6.83 -4.42 28.76
C LYS A 413 -8.26 -4.69 28.36
#